data_2058d64f7cef28f3ce086fd71fe0b462
#
_entry.id   2058d64f7cef28f3ce086fd71fe0b462
#
_cell.length_a   1.000
_cell.length_b   1.000
_cell.length_c   1.000
_cell.angle_alpha   90.00
_cell.angle_beta   90.00
_cell.angle_gamma   90.00
#
_symmetry.space_group_name_H-M   'P 1'
#
loop_
_entity.id
_entity.type
_entity.pdbx_description
1 polymer ?
#
loop_
_entity_poly.entity_id
_entity_poly.type
_entity_poly.pdbx_seq_one_letter_code
_entity_poly.pdbx_strand_id
1 'polypeptide(L)'
;MSFNPQHALQPYWDLAVAPVQADGLAAALELGIFEVLATPHTPAQLAEALSLHAPHTALLLELLWSMQVLERDTADDEAQRYRCTATTLQYFCRDSVAFCGDAWLYRLHALRHFATQLNTLVREGGKVAPYSTANGVNWAAAAQQQIGQEQRAVTMRAALSVMQRIAPFADGNTPLHLLDVGGGPGWVAIALAQAHAGVHGCVFDWPETVAVAAANIAHAQLSDRLETVGGDLDSDDIGAHYDLIWCSSVLHFVPDMAAALRKIHAALKPGGVFVCVQAEIAPAPVDAARVLPYYLPMRMLGRTVTRQGELAQRLRDTGWRQVEQYGASDFPMAPVQVLIART
;
A
#
# COMPACT_ATOMS: atom_id res chain seq x y z
N MET A 1 -15.02 -1.55 34.31
CA MET A 1 -14.50 -2.93 34.49
C MET A 1 -15.36 -3.83 33.63
N SER A 2 -14.83 -4.35 32.51
CA SER A 2 -15.53 -5.34 31.70
C SER A 2 -15.35 -6.71 32.37
N PHE A 3 -16.44 -7.23 32.94
CA PHE A 3 -16.46 -8.51 33.67
C PHE A 3 -16.75 -9.70 32.76
N ASN A 4 -16.54 -9.58 31.45
CA ASN A 4 -16.77 -10.68 30.54
C ASN A 4 -15.44 -11.28 30.09
N PRO A 5 -14.97 -12.38 30.68
CA PRO A 5 -13.85 -13.13 30.13
C PRO A 5 -14.27 -13.60 28.73
N GLN A 6 -13.51 -13.24 27.71
CA GLN A 6 -13.78 -13.70 26.35
C GLN A 6 -13.78 -15.22 26.31
N HIS A 7 -14.83 -15.80 25.73
CA HIS A 7 -14.90 -17.23 25.49
C HIS A 7 -13.76 -17.66 24.57
N ALA A 8 -13.17 -18.84 24.82
CA ALA A 8 -12.01 -19.32 24.04
C ALA A 8 -12.25 -19.41 22.53
N LEU A 9 -13.51 -19.54 22.08
CA LEU A 9 -13.88 -19.54 20.66
C LEU A 9 -14.11 -18.12 20.10
N GLN A 10 -14.09 -17.05 20.91
CA GLN A 10 -14.38 -15.69 20.43
C GLN A 10 -13.50 -15.27 19.24
N PRO A 11 -12.19 -15.51 19.21
CA PRO A 11 -11.37 -15.15 18.05
C PRO A 11 -11.80 -15.81 16.74
N TYR A 12 -12.38 -17.01 16.80
CA TYR A 12 -12.91 -17.70 15.61
C TYR A 12 -14.26 -17.14 15.18
N TRP A 13 -15.10 -16.71 16.12
CA TRP A 13 -16.34 -15.99 15.79
C TRP A 13 -16.05 -14.62 15.19
N ASP A 14 -15.04 -13.91 15.69
CA ASP A 14 -14.61 -12.62 15.12
C ASP A 14 -14.17 -12.80 13.66
N LEU A 15 -13.45 -13.87 13.32
CA LEU A 15 -13.11 -14.20 11.94
C LEU A 15 -14.35 -14.53 11.08
N ALA A 16 -15.39 -15.13 11.66
CA ALA A 16 -16.61 -15.47 10.93
C ALA A 16 -17.47 -14.24 10.61
N VAL A 17 -17.45 -13.19 11.44
CA VAL A 17 -18.22 -11.95 11.21
C VAL A 17 -17.44 -10.91 10.39
N ALA A 18 -16.12 -10.96 10.37
CA ALA A 18 -15.27 -10.01 9.64
C ALA A 18 -15.64 -9.82 8.14
N PRO A 19 -16.05 -10.88 7.39
CA PRO A 19 -16.52 -10.69 6.02
C PRO A 19 -17.75 -9.76 5.91
N VAL A 20 -18.70 -9.84 6.84
CA VAL A 20 -19.89 -8.97 6.83
C VAL A 20 -19.52 -7.50 7.08
N GLN A 21 -18.56 -7.25 7.98
CA GLN A 21 -18.04 -5.90 8.22
C GLN A 21 -17.33 -5.34 6.98
N ALA A 22 -16.48 -6.14 6.34
CA ALA A 22 -15.79 -5.74 5.12
C ALA A 22 -16.77 -5.51 3.96
N ASP A 23 -17.83 -6.34 3.82
CA ASP A 23 -18.88 -6.15 2.81
C ASP A 23 -19.72 -4.92 3.08
N GLY A 24 -20.00 -4.63 4.35
CA GLY A 24 -20.69 -3.39 4.73
C GLY A 24 -19.93 -2.14 4.34
N LEU A 25 -18.59 -2.13 4.56
CA LEU A 25 -17.74 -1.04 4.11
C LEU A 25 -17.66 -0.95 2.57
N ALA A 26 -17.57 -2.10 1.89
CA ALA A 26 -17.58 -2.13 0.42
C ALA A 26 -18.88 -1.56 -0.15
N ALA A 27 -20.02 -2.01 0.37
CA ALA A 27 -21.33 -1.50 -0.04
C ALA A 27 -21.44 0.03 0.18
N ALA A 28 -20.92 0.55 1.30
CA ALA A 28 -20.95 1.98 1.56
C ALA A 28 -20.12 2.79 0.55
N LEU A 29 -18.96 2.28 0.15
CA LEU A 29 -18.11 2.88 -0.90
C LEU A 29 -18.79 2.83 -2.27
N GLU A 30 -19.34 1.67 -2.65
CA GLU A 30 -19.98 1.46 -3.96
C GLU A 30 -21.26 2.27 -4.11
N LEU A 31 -22.01 2.45 -3.03
CA LEU A 31 -23.26 3.22 -3.01
C LEU A 31 -23.04 4.75 -2.86
N GLY A 32 -21.82 5.23 -2.65
CA GLY A 32 -21.53 6.66 -2.47
C GLY A 32 -22.05 7.22 -1.13
N ILE A 33 -22.12 6.40 -0.09
CA ILE A 33 -22.65 6.79 1.22
C ILE A 33 -21.77 7.84 1.90
N PHE A 34 -20.46 7.73 1.76
CA PHE A 34 -19.50 8.61 2.45
C PHE A 34 -19.50 10.04 1.91
N GLU A 35 -19.78 10.23 0.63
CA GLU A 35 -19.89 11.55 0.02
C GLU A 35 -21.06 12.34 0.63
N VAL A 36 -22.20 11.70 0.84
CA VAL A 36 -23.38 12.33 1.47
C VAL A 36 -23.14 12.53 2.96
N LEU A 37 -22.55 11.55 3.64
CA LEU A 37 -22.23 11.62 5.08
C LEU A 37 -21.00 12.46 5.41
N ALA A 38 -20.45 13.20 4.45
CA ALA A 38 -19.50 14.28 4.75
C ALA A 38 -20.14 15.34 5.67
N THR A 39 -21.47 15.44 5.65
CA THR A 39 -22.29 16.23 6.58
C THR A 39 -23.30 15.33 7.30
N PRO A 40 -23.77 15.72 8.52
CA PRO A 40 -24.68 14.89 9.29
C PRO A 40 -26.04 14.69 8.60
N HIS A 41 -26.45 13.43 8.39
CA HIS A 41 -27.77 13.07 7.84
C HIS A 41 -28.44 11.99 8.68
N THR A 42 -29.79 12.02 8.69
CA THR A 42 -30.56 10.88 9.18
C THR A 42 -30.57 9.74 8.18
N PRO A 43 -30.81 8.48 8.59
CA PRO A 43 -30.95 7.36 7.66
C PRO A 43 -31.99 7.60 6.56
N ALA A 44 -33.08 8.28 6.87
CA ALA A 44 -34.14 8.60 5.91
C ALA A 44 -33.65 9.61 4.86
N GLN A 45 -32.97 10.68 5.28
CA GLN A 45 -32.42 11.68 4.38
C GLN A 45 -31.36 11.08 3.45
N LEU A 46 -30.47 10.20 3.97
CA LEU A 46 -29.49 9.48 3.16
C LEU A 46 -30.17 8.57 2.14
N ALA A 47 -31.18 7.79 2.60
CA ALA A 47 -31.90 6.87 1.74
C ALA A 47 -32.62 7.61 0.60
N GLU A 48 -33.19 8.76 0.87
CA GLU A 48 -33.82 9.63 -0.13
C GLU A 48 -32.77 10.15 -1.13
N ALA A 49 -31.63 10.70 -0.65
CA ALA A 49 -30.59 11.28 -1.47
C ALA A 49 -29.97 10.26 -2.46
N LEU A 50 -29.83 9.00 -2.04
CA LEU A 50 -29.22 7.94 -2.84
C LEU A 50 -30.23 6.94 -3.43
N SER A 51 -31.53 7.17 -3.28
CA SER A 51 -32.60 6.27 -3.72
C SER A 51 -32.46 4.85 -3.16
N LEU A 52 -32.15 4.74 -1.86
CA LEU A 52 -31.94 3.48 -1.15
C LEU A 52 -33.19 3.07 -0.33
N HIS A 53 -33.23 1.82 0.09
CA HIS A 53 -34.27 1.30 0.98
C HIS A 53 -34.04 1.78 2.43
N ALA A 54 -34.84 2.74 2.91
CA ALA A 54 -34.60 3.45 4.17
C ALA A 54 -34.40 2.53 5.40
N PRO A 55 -35.22 1.48 5.64
CA PRO A 55 -35.00 0.57 6.77
C PRO A 55 -33.66 -0.16 6.72
N HIS A 56 -33.21 -0.66 5.53
CA HIS A 56 -31.94 -1.35 5.41
C HIS A 56 -30.77 -0.38 5.46
N THR A 57 -30.92 0.85 4.96
CA THR A 57 -29.94 1.91 5.11
C THR A 57 -29.65 2.20 6.58
N ALA A 58 -30.68 2.31 7.41
CA ALA A 58 -30.51 2.53 8.85
C ALA A 58 -29.67 1.41 9.51
N LEU A 59 -29.94 0.15 9.17
CA LEU A 59 -29.18 -0.99 9.71
C LEU A 59 -27.71 -1.00 9.23
N LEU A 60 -27.46 -0.64 7.97
CA LEU A 60 -26.10 -0.50 7.46
C LEU A 60 -25.33 0.62 8.18
N LEU A 61 -25.98 1.76 8.46
CA LEU A 61 -25.34 2.84 9.20
C LEU A 61 -24.99 2.45 10.64
N GLU A 62 -25.82 1.64 11.31
CA GLU A 62 -25.51 1.07 12.63
C GLU A 62 -24.28 0.15 12.56
N LEU A 63 -24.19 -0.70 11.54
CA LEU A 63 -23.00 -1.54 11.31
C LEU A 63 -21.75 -0.69 11.14
N LEU A 64 -21.78 0.32 10.26
CA LEU A 64 -20.64 1.21 9.99
C LEU A 64 -20.24 2.04 11.22
N TRP A 65 -21.21 2.47 12.00
CA TRP A 65 -20.95 3.13 13.29
C TRP A 65 -20.28 2.18 14.29
N SER A 66 -20.75 0.94 14.40
CA SER A 66 -20.15 -0.06 15.30
C SER A 66 -18.69 -0.36 14.94
N MET A 67 -18.32 -0.17 13.67
CA MET A 67 -16.97 -0.30 13.13
C MET A 67 -16.12 0.98 13.27
N GLN A 68 -16.66 2.05 13.88
CA GLN A 68 -16.03 3.37 14.01
C GLN A 68 -15.68 4.03 12.65
N VAL A 69 -16.38 3.64 11.60
CA VAL A 69 -16.33 4.28 10.28
C VAL A 69 -17.16 5.57 10.27
N LEU A 70 -18.26 5.57 11.02
CA LEU A 70 -19.16 6.71 11.21
C LEU A 70 -19.19 7.15 12.66
N GLU A 71 -19.43 8.44 12.87
CA GLU A 71 -19.87 9.02 14.12
C GLU A 71 -21.39 9.10 14.13
N ARG A 72 -21.97 9.05 15.34
CA ARG A 72 -23.40 9.13 15.57
C ARG A 72 -23.67 10.25 16.57
N ASP A 73 -24.47 11.21 16.16
CA ASP A 73 -24.92 12.28 17.05
C ASP A 73 -26.15 11.81 17.83
N THR A 74 -26.09 11.96 19.16
CA THR A 74 -27.15 11.57 20.09
C THR A 74 -27.66 12.76 20.90
N ALA A 75 -27.29 13.99 20.52
CA ALA A 75 -27.45 15.17 21.40
C ALA A 75 -28.88 15.71 21.55
N ASP A 76 -29.81 15.31 20.67
CA ASP A 76 -31.18 15.78 20.75
C ASP A 76 -32.20 14.63 20.62
N ASP A 77 -33.39 14.79 21.23
CA ASP A 77 -34.57 13.92 21.07
C ASP A 77 -35.08 13.83 19.60
N GLU A 78 -34.36 14.42 18.68
CA GLU A 78 -34.55 14.35 17.23
C GLU A 78 -33.95 13.07 16.63
N ALA A 79 -34.35 12.76 15.41
CA ALA A 79 -33.91 11.57 14.69
C ALA A 79 -32.36 11.49 14.61
N GLN A 80 -31.83 10.35 15.04
CA GLN A 80 -30.41 10.01 15.05
C GLN A 80 -29.72 10.33 13.72
N ARG A 81 -28.60 11.07 13.77
CA ARG A 81 -27.81 11.46 12.61
C ARG A 81 -26.45 10.76 12.60
N TYR A 82 -25.97 10.45 11.41
CA TYR A 82 -24.67 9.88 11.17
C TYR A 82 -23.84 10.81 10.31
N ARG A 83 -22.54 10.79 10.53
CA ARG A 83 -21.53 11.46 9.69
C ARG A 83 -20.26 10.65 9.62
N CYS A 84 -19.44 10.87 8.61
CA CYS A 84 -18.11 10.28 8.50
C CYS A 84 -17.20 10.72 9.63
N THR A 85 -16.35 9.79 10.13
CA THR A 85 -15.20 10.14 10.97
C THR A 85 -14.18 10.91 10.15
N ALA A 86 -13.24 11.60 10.82
CA ALA A 86 -12.14 12.29 10.13
C ALA A 86 -11.32 11.34 9.24
N THR A 87 -11.08 10.11 9.69
CA THR A 87 -10.40 9.07 8.92
C THR A 87 -11.19 8.67 7.67
N THR A 88 -12.48 8.48 7.81
CA THR A 88 -13.36 8.14 6.68
C THR A 88 -13.43 9.27 5.65
N LEU A 89 -13.54 10.52 6.10
CA LEU A 89 -13.49 11.69 5.22
C LEU A 89 -12.16 11.73 4.44
N GLN A 90 -11.07 11.47 5.11
CA GLN A 90 -9.74 11.55 4.50
C GLN A 90 -9.51 10.45 3.45
N TYR A 91 -9.92 9.20 3.72
CA TYR A 91 -9.50 8.06 2.90
C TYR A 91 -10.62 7.43 2.06
N PHE A 92 -11.89 7.67 2.38
CA PHE A 92 -13.03 7.03 1.72
C PHE A 92 -14.02 7.99 1.06
N CYS A 93 -13.84 9.32 1.18
CA CYS A 93 -14.58 10.30 0.38
C CYS A 93 -13.81 10.62 -0.90
N ARG A 94 -14.48 10.52 -2.06
CA ARG A 94 -13.84 10.67 -3.40
C ARG A 94 -13.22 12.03 -3.64
N ASP A 95 -13.75 13.08 -3.02
CA ASP A 95 -13.23 14.45 -3.13
C ASP A 95 -11.93 14.68 -2.35
N SER A 96 -11.51 13.71 -1.53
CA SER A 96 -10.25 13.81 -0.80
C SER A 96 -9.05 13.52 -1.69
N VAL A 97 -8.00 14.35 -1.58
CA VAL A 97 -6.71 14.11 -2.24
C VAL A 97 -6.04 12.79 -1.80
N ALA A 98 -6.40 12.29 -0.61
CA ALA A 98 -5.91 11.05 -0.05
C ALA A 98 -6.92 9.89 -0.23
N PHE A 99 -7.91 10.03 -1.11
CA PHE A 99 -8.86 8.97 -1.40
C PHE A 99 -8.16 7.65 -1.76
N CYS A 100 -8.56 6.57 -1.09
CA CYS A 100 -7.97 5.24 -1.23
C CYS A 100 -9.04 4.12 -1.31
N GLY A 101 -10.31 4.50 -1.52
CA GLY A 101 -11.44 3.57 -1.51
C GLY A 101 -11.40 2.53 -2.61
N ASP A 102 -11.05 2.91 -3.85
CA ASP A 102 -10.99 1.96 -4.97
C ASP A 102 -9.82 0.98 -4.81
N ALA A 103 -8.69 1.44 -4.27
CA ALA A 103 -7.57 0.57 -3.93
C ALA A 103 -7.95 -0.46 -2.87
N TRP A 104 -8.67 -0.03 -1.84
CA TRP A 104 -9.16 -0.92 -0.80
C TRP A 104 -10.15 -1.96 -1.34
N LEU A 105 -11.11 -1.55 -2.17
CA LEU A 105 -12.08 -2.44 -2.83
C LEU A 105 -11.37 -3.48 -3.71
N TYR A 106 -10.42 -3.05 -4.53
CA TYR A 106 -9.63 -3.97 -5.35
C TYR A 106 -8.92 -5.02 -4.49
N ARG A 107 -8.27 -4.60 -3.40
CA ARG A 107 -7.58 -5.50 -2.47
C ARG A 107 -8.54 -6.51 -1.84
N LEU A 108 -9.70 -6.03 -1.37
CA LEU A 108 -10.74 -6.89 -0.79
C LEU A 108 -11.18 -7.96 -1.78
N HIS A 109 -11.51 -7.57 -3.01
CA HIS A 109 -11.98 -8.50 -4.04
C HIS A 109 -10.90 -9.49 -4.47
N ALA A 110 -9.64 -9.03 -4.62
CA ALA A 110 -8.52 -9.90 -4.95
C ALA A 110 -8.26 -10.97 -3.88
N LEU A 111 -8.27 -10.57 -2.60
CA LEU A 111 -8.08 -11.51 -1.49
C LEU A 111 -9.25 -12.49 -1.36
N ARG A 112 -10.47 -12.04 -1.59
CA ARG A 112 -11.65 -12.93 -1.62
C ARG A 112 -11.59 -13.93 -2.75
N HIS A 113 -11.26 -13.48 -3.94
CA HIS A 113 -11.07 -14.37 -5.09
C HIS A 113 -10.02 -15.45 -4.79
N PHE A 114 -8.90 -15.07 -4.20
CA PHE A 114 -7.88 -16.04 -3.76
C PHE A 114 -8.43 -16.99 -2.69
N ALA A 115 -9.15 -16.48 -1.69
CA ALA A 115 -9.66 -17.29 -0.59
C ALA A 115 -10.60 -18.42 -1.08
N THR A 116 -11.36 -18.21 -2.16
CA THR A 116 -12.20 -19.26 -2.76
C THR A 116 -11.40 -20.43 -3.33
N GLN A 117 -10.13 -20.23 -3.64
CA GLN A 117 -9.25 -21.24 -4.24
C GLN A 117 -8.50 -22.08 -3.19
N LEU A 118 -8.44 -21.65 -1.92
CA LEU A 118 -7.56 -22.24 -0.89
C LEU A 118 -7.77 -23.76 -0.73
N ASN A 119 -9.02 -24.21 -0.69
CA ASN A 119 -9.31 -25.64 -0.50
C ASN A 119 -8.71 -26.49 -1.62
N THR A 120 -8.91 -26.07 -2.88
CA THR A 120 -8.39 -26.76 -4.07
C THR A 120 -6.86 -26.68 -4.12
N LEU A 121 -6.30 -25.49 -3.89
CA LEU A 121 -4.84 -25.31 -3.89
C LEU A 121 -4.12 -26.17 -2.84
N VAL A 122 -4.70 -26.28 -1.64
CA VAL A 122 -4.12 -27.12 -0.57
C VAL A 122 -4.26 -28.62 -0.86
N ARG A 123 -5.38 -29.04 -1.46
CA ARG A 123 -5.62 -30.47 -1.79
C ARG A 123 -4.81 -30.96 -2.97
N GLU A 124 -4.76 -30.15 -4.02
CA GLU A 124 -4.35 -30.60 -5.36
C GLU A 124 -3.08 -29.90 -5.83
N GLY A 125 -2.69 -28.82 -5.16
CA GLY A 125 -1.64 -27.93 -5.66
C GLY A 125 -2.13 -27.12 -6.84
N GLY A 126 -1.20 -26.73 -7.72
CA GLY A 126 -1.50 -25.97 -8.93
C GLY A 126 -1.15 -24.49 -8.81
N LYS A 127 -1.60 -23.72 -9.80
CA LYS A 127 -1.32 -22.28 -9.89
C LYS A 127 -2.49 -21.48 -9.33
N VAL A 128 -2.19 -20.45 -8.56
CA VAL A 128 -3.16 -19.45 -8.12
C VAL A 128 -3.72 -18.74 -9.36
N ALA A 129 -5.04 -18.77 -9.55
CA ALA A 129 -5.69 -17.99 -10.59
C ALA A 129 -5.71 -16.50 -10.20
N PRO A 130 -5.26 -15.60 -11.09
CA PRO A 130 -5.25 -14.17 -10.81
C PRO A 130 -6.66 -13.61 -10.69
N TYR A 131 -6.83 -12.59 -9.90
CA TYR A 131 -8.09 -11.80 -9.81
C TYR A 131 -8.21 -10.84 -10.98
N SER A 132 -7.51 -10.82 -11.94
CA SER A 132 -7.63 -9.87 -13.05
C SER A 132 -8.20 -10.54 -14.28
N THR A 133 -8.87 -9.74 -15.08
CA THR A 133 -9.49 -10.11 -16.35
C THR A 133 -8.52 -10.76 -17.34
N ALA A 134 -9.06 -11.37 -18.37
CA ALA A 134 -8.51 -12.31 -19.35
C ALA A 134 -7.07 -12.08 -19.93
N ASN A 135 -6.39 -10.98 -19.64
CA ASN A 135 -5.11 -10.61 -20.25
C ASN A 135 -3.91 -10.53 -19.27
N GLY A 136 -4.00 -11.09 -18.06
CA GLY A 136 -2.93 -11.01 -17.08
C GLY A 136 -2.99 -9.75 -16.20
N VAL A 137 -1.93 -9.49 -15.44
CA VAL A 137 -1.84 -8.29 -14.58
C VAL A 137 -1.57 -7.08 -15.47
N ASN A 138 -2.51 -6.14 -15.51
CA ASN A 138 -2.32 -4.85 -16.15
C ASN A 138 -1.67 -3.87 -15.16
N TRP A 139 -0.35 -3.80 -15.15
CA TRP A 139 0.41 -2.96 -14.24
C TRP A 139 0.13 -1.47 -14.43
N ALA A 140 -0.13 -1.01 -15.66
CA ALA A 140 -0.49 0.38 -15.91
C ALA A 140 -1.83 0.74 -15.25
N ALA A 141 -2.85 -0.11 -15.38
CA ALA A 141 -4.14 0.11 -14.72
C ALA A 141 -4.00 0.04 -13.19
N ALA A 142 -3.21 -0.91 -12.67
CA ALA A 142 -2.92 -1.00 -11.24
C ALA A 142 -2.18 0.27 -10.74
N ALA A 143 -1.22 0.78 -11.50
CA ALA A 143 -0.50 2.00 -11.17
C ALA A 143 -1.43 3.24 -11.14
N GLN A 144 -2.37 3.34 -12.09
CA GLN A 144 -3.31 4.46 -12.14
C GLN A 144 -4.32 4.44 -10.99
N GLN A 145 -4.97 3.32 -10.76
CA GLN A 145 -6.12 3.23 -9.88
C GLN A 145 -5.72 2.83 -8.45
N GLN A 146 -5.03 1.70 -8.29
CA GLN A 146 -4.77 1.10 -7.01
C GLN A 146 -3.50 1.65 -6.36
N ILE A 147 -2.33 1.40 -6.97
CA ILE A 147 -1.04 1.80 -6.41
C ILE A 147 -0.93 3.31 -6.28
N GLY A 148 -1.47 4.04 -7.27
CA GLY A 148 -1.51 5.50 -7.25
C GLY A 148 -2.29 6.06 -6.07
N GLN A 149 -3.44 5.49 -5.73
CA GLN A 149 -4.20 5.88 -4.55
C GLN A 149 -3.43 5.57 -3.26
N GLU A 150 -2.88 4.36 -3.13
CA GLU A 150 -2.09 3.96 -1.96
C GLU A 150 -0.85 4.83 -1.75
N GLN A 151 -0.15 5.16 -2.83
CA GLN A 151 1.01 6.04 -2.75
C GLN A 151 0.62 7.45 -2.28
N ARG A 152 -0.40 8.07 -2.88
CA ARG A 152 -0.87 9.41 -2.49
C ARG A 152 -1.44 9.43 -1.07
N ALA A 153 -2.23 8.43 -0.71
CA ALA A 153 -2.87 8.38 0.60
C ALA A 153 -1.87 8.23 1.74
N VAL A 154 -0.83 7.39 1.55
CA VAL A 154 0.02 6.93 2.65
C VAL A 154 1.51 6.96 2.31
N THR A 155 1.94 6.31 1.19
CA THR A 155 3.35 5.97 0.97
C THR A 155 4.23 7.20 0.80
N MET A 156 3.75 8.26 0.11
CA MET A 156 4.49 9.52 -0.07
C MET A 156 4.95 10.10 1.27
N ARG A 157 4.03 10.23 2.22
CA ARG A 157 4.34 10.79 3.55
C ARG A 157 5.25 9.88 4.35
N ALA A 158 5.00 8.57 4.33
CA ALA A 158 5.84 7.59 5.00
C ALA A 158 7.27 7.58 4.41
N ALA A 159 7.41 7.65 3.08
CA ALA A 159 8.70 7.76 2.41
C ALA A 159 9.47 9.03 2.83
N LEU A 160 8.81 10.19 2.87
CA LEU A 160 9.41 11.43 3.36
C LEU A 160 9.90 11.29 4.80
N SER A 161 9.13 10.66 5.68
CA SER A 161 9.53 10.40 7.07
C SER A 161 10.78 9.54 7.16
N VAL A 162 10.89 8.49 6.34
CA VAL A 162 12.09 7.65 6.24
C VAL A 162 13.29 8.47 5.75
N MET A 163 13.09 9.27 4.71
CA MET A 163 14.15 10.03 4.05
C MET A 163 14.75 11.14 4.94
N GLN A 164 13.98 11.69 5.88
CA GLN A 164 14.49 12.64 6.88
C GLN A 164 15.59 12.03 7.79
N ARG A 165 15.72 10.72 7.85
CA ARG A 165 16.79 10.03 8.58
C ARG A 165 18.09 9.91 7.79
N ILE A 166 18.09 10.30 6.52
CA ILE A 166 19.23 10.20 5.60
C ILE A 166 19.85 11.58 5.46
N ALA A 167 21.04 11.78 6.05
CA ALA A 167 21.68 13.08 6.17
C ALA A 167 21.76 13.88 4.85
N PRO A 168 22.15 13.31 3.69
CA PRO A 168 22.17 14.05 2.43
C PRO A 168 20.81 14.56 1.99
N PHE A 169 19.72 13.86 2.33
CA PHE A 169 18.35 14.31 2.05
C PHE A 169 17.86 15.32 3.07
N ALA A 170 18.25 15.17 4.34
CA ALA A 170 17.77 16.02 5.42
C ALA A 170 18.28 17.49 5.33
N ASP A 171 19.38 17.75 4.61
CA ASP A 171 19.91 19.12 4.43
C ASP A 171 19.12 19.95 3.39
N GLY A 172 18.30 19.31 2.56
CA GLY A 172 17.35 19.96 1.66
C GLY A 172 17.90 20.52 0.35
N ASN A 173 19.23 20.64 0.18
CA ASN A 173 19.84 21.34 -0.95
C ASN A 173 20.94 20.58 -1.69
N THR A 174 21.58 19.60 -1.07
CA THR A 174 22.63 18.80 -1.74
C THR A 174 22.08 18.12 -2.99
N PRO A 175 22.71 18.27 -4.16
CA PRO A 175 22.29 17.54 -5.36
C PRO A 175 22.28 16.04 -5.11
N LEU A 176 21.15 15.39 -5.36
CA LEU A 176 20.94 13.95 -5.16
C LEU A 176 20.37 13.31 -6.41
N HIS A 177 21.12 12.36 -6.98
CA HIS A 177 20.66 11.55 -8.09
C HIS A 177 19.91 10.32 -7.56
N LEU A 178 18.58 10.33 -7.72
CA LEU A 178 17.63 9.32 -7.26
C LEU A 178 17.35 8.28 -8.33
N LEU A 179 17.26 7.01 -7.93
CA LEU A 179 16.54 5.98 -8.67
C LEU A 179 15.41 5.44 -7.81
N ASP A 180 14.18 5.48 -8.32
CA ASP A 180 13.01 4.84 -7.73
C ASP A 180 12.75 3.52 -8.48
N VAL A 181 13.22 2.40 -7.93
CA VAL A 181 13.13 1.06 -8.54
C VAL A 181 11.77 0.45 -8.27
N GLY A 182 11.04 0.13 -9.34
CA GLY A 182 9.66 -0.33 -9.24
C GLY A 182 8.75 0.76 -8.71
N GLY A 183 9.01 2.01 -9.12
CA GLY A 183 8.35 3.21 -8.59
C GLY A 183 6.86 3.32 -8.95
N GLY A 184 6.37 2.46 -9.85
CA GLY A 184 4.96 2.42 -10.22
C GLY A 184 4.52 3.75 -10.85
N PRO A 185 3.49 4.42 -10.28
CA PRO A 185 3.00 5.72 -10.77
C PRO A 185 3.92 6.90 -10.44
N GLY A 186 5.06 6.69 -9.78
CA GLY A 186 6.10 7.69 -9.53
C GLY A 186 5.83 8.68 -8.39
N TRP A 187 4.79 8.49 -7.60
CA TRP A 187 4.41 9.45 -6.56
C TRP A 187 5.45 9.58 -5.45
N VAL A 188 6.22 8.53 -5.16
CA VAL A 188 7.30 8.62 -4.16
C VAL A 188 8.42 9.52 -4.70
N ALA A 189 8.91 9.30 -5.92
CA ALA A 189 9.94 10.15 -6.54
C ALA A 189 9.47 11.61 -6.64
N ILE A 190 8.20 11.84 -7.03
CA ILE A 190 7.58 13.17 -7.06
C ILE A 190 7.61 13.83 -5.68
N ALA A 191 7.19 13.12 -4.63
CA ALA A 191 7.19 13.66 -3.26
C ALA A 191 8.60 14.02 -2.79
N LEU A 192 9.59 13.16 -3.08
CA LEU A 192 10.99 13.40 -2.72
C LEU A 192 11.55 14.63 -3.47
N ALA A 193 11.25 14.77 -4.76
CA ALA A 193 11.70 15.92 -5.55
C ALA A 193 10.99 17.22 -5.15
N GLN A 194 9.74 17.17 -4.71
CA GLN A 194 9.02 18.34 -4.18
C GLN A 194 9.58 18.80 -2.82
N ALA A 195 9.93 17.83 -1.97
CA ALA A 195 10.44 18.12 -0.62
C ALA A 195 11.90 18.55 -0.61
N HIS A 196 12.67 18.23 -1.65
CA HIS A 196 14.11 18.50 -1.72
C HIS A 196 14.50 19.04 -3.10
N ALA A 197 14.90 20.31 -3.16
CA ALA A 197 15.18 20.99 -4.42
C ALA A 197 16.33 20.37 -5.24
N GLY A 198 17.32 19.76 -4.59
CA GLY A 198 18.46 19.10 -5.23
C GLY A 198 18.15 17.69 -5.77
N VAL A 199 16.99 17.11 -5.50
CA VAL A 199 16.64 15.77 -6.01
C VAL A 199 16.31 15.85 -7.50
N HIS A 200 17.03 15.07 -8.29
CA HIS A 200 16.77 14.76 -9.69
C HIS A 200 17.00 13.27 -9.90
N GLY A 201 16.44 12.67 -10.93
CA GLY A 201 16.65 11.25 -11.18
C GLY A 201 15.55 10.57 -11.98
N CYS A 202 15.36 9.29 -11.72
CA CYS A 202 14.61 8.42 -12.59
C CYS A 202 13.63 7.53 -11.81
N VAL A 203 12.46 7.29 -12.40
CA VAL A 203 11.53 6.21 -12.01
C VAL A 203 11.73 5.05 -12.99
N PHE A 204 12.11 3.89 -12.46
CA PHE A 204 12.29 2.67 -13.23
C PHE A 204 11.15 1.69 -12.93
N ASP A 205 10.44 1.23 -13.94
CA ASP A 205 9.38 0.21 -13.83
C ASP A 205 9.11 -0.39 -15.22
N TRP A 206 8.14 -1.29 -15.34
CA TRP A 206 7.69 -1.83 -16.63
C TRP A 206 7.34 -0.72 -17.62
N PRO A 207 7.59 -0.89 -18.94
CA PRO A 207 7.36 0.16 -19.94
C PRO A 207 5.97 0.76 -19.93
N GLU A 208 4.94 -0.07 -19.73
CA GLU A 208 3.55 0.39 -19.63
C GLU A 208 3.26 1.17 -18.34
N THR A 209 3.98 0.85 -17.27
CA THR A 209 3.83 1.50 -15.95
C THR A 209 4.51 2.86 -15.93
N VAL A 210 5.71 2.99 -16.47
CA VAL A 210 6.43 4.27 -16.49
C VAL A 210 5.74 5.33 -17.36
N ALA A 211 4.87 4.95 -18.29
CA ALA A 211 4.04 5.88 -19.00
C ALA A 211 3.07 6.62 -18.05
N VAL A 212 2.57 5.94 -17.03
CA VAL A 212 1.75 6.55 -15.97
C VAL A 212 2.61 7.49 -15.10
N ALA A 213 3.80 7.06 -14.72
CA ALA A 213 4.74 7.91 -13.95
C ALA A 213 5.10 9.19 -14.73
N ALA A 214 5.41 9.09 -16.03
CA ALA A 214 5.72 10.24 -16.87
C ALA A 214 4.58 11.26 -16.91
N ALA A 215 3.32 10.80 -17.04
CA ALA A 215 2.15 11.67 -16.99
C ALA A 215 2.01 12.38 -15.63
N ASN A 216 2.24 11.66 -14.52
CA ASN A 216 2.18 12.21 -13.16
C ASN A 216 3.32 13.22 -12.91
N ILE A 217 4.54 12.94 -13.38
CA ILE A 217 5.70 13.83 -13.29
C ILE A 217 5.44 15.12 -14.06
N ALA A 218 4.88 15.02 -15.27
CA ALA A 218 4.52 16.19 -16.07
C ALA A 218 3.42 17.02 -15.39
N HIS A 219 2.40 16.37 -14.84
CA HIS A 219 1.35 17.05 -14.07
C HIS A 219 1.88 17.76 -12.82
N ALA A 220 2.87 17.16 -12.15
CA ALA A 220 3.58 17.78 -11.02
C ALA A 220 4.58 18.85 -11.41
N GLN A 221 4.77 19.13 -12.70
CA GLN A 221 5.74 20.11 -13.25
C GLN A 221 7.19 19.79 -12.84
N LEU A 222 7.57 18.51 -12.87
CA LEU A 222 8.90 18.03 -12.47
C LEU A 222 9.67 17.37 -13.63
N SER A 223 9.23 17.55 -14.88
CA SER A 223 9.87 16.93 -16.06
C SER A 223 11.30 17.44 -16.33
N ASP A 224 11.70 18.53 -15.73
CA ASP A 224 13.07 19.06 -15.75
C ASP A 224 14.01 18.34 -14.74
N ARG A 225 13.47 17.61 -13.79
CA ARG A 225 14.21 16.94 -12.70
C ARG A 225 14.02 15.44 -12.63
N LEU A 226 12.86 14.94 -13.06
CA LEU A 226 12.53 13.51 -13.02
C LEU A 226 12.26 12.98 -14.42
N GLU A 227 12.89 11.87 -14.75
CA GLU A 227 12.67 11.11 -15.97
C GLU A 227 12.10 9.71 -15.66
N THR A 228 11.78 8.95 -16.69
CA THR A 228 11.29 7.58 -16.56
C THR A 228 12.05 6.64 -17.48
N VAL A 229 12.38 5.45 -16.98
CA VAL A 229 13.03 4.39 -17.76
C VAL A 229 12.21 3.11 -17.63
N GLY A 230 11.72 2.60 -18.77
CA GLY A 230 10.99 1.34 -18.83
C GLY A 230 11.93 0.16 -18.98
N GLY A 231 11.75 -0.88 -18.15
CA GLY A 231 12.55 -2.11 -18.23
C GLY A 231 12.14 -3.14 -17.19
N ASP A 232 12.77 -4.30 -17.29
CA ASP A 232 12.67 -5.39 -16.32
C ASP A 232 13.89 -5.37 -15.39
N LEU A 233 13.66 -5.25 -14.09
CA LEU A 233 14.73 -5.25 -13.07
C LEU A 233 15.58 -6.53 -13.14
N ASP A 234 15.03 -7.64 -13.58
CA ASP A 234 15.76 -8.91 -13.69
C ASP A 234 16.78 -8.87 -14.84
N SER A 235 16.39 -8.42 -16.03
CA SER A 235 17.20 -8.50 -17.25
C SER A 235 17.87 -7.20 -17.69
N ASP A 236 17.21 -6.05 -17.48
CA ASP A 236 17.61 -4.81 -18.10
C ASP A 236 18.55 -3.97 -17.23
N ASP A 237 19.25 -3.02 -17.85
CA ASP A 237 20.09 -2.06 -17.17
C ASP A 237 19.22 -1.01 -16.45
N ILE A 238 19.59 -0.73 -15.20
CA ILE A 238 18.90 0.28 -14.38
C ILE A 238 19.69 1.59 -14.29
N GLY A 239 20.78 1.72 -15.05
CA GLY A 239 21.69 2.87 -14.96
C GLY A 239 22.69 2.75 -13.81
N ALA A 240 23.41 3.85 -13.57
CA ALA A 240 24.48 3.88 -12.56
C ALA A 240 24.66 5.30 -11.98
N HIS A 241 25.55 5.41 -10.99
CA HIS A 241 25.97 6.66 -10.35
C HIS A 241 24.84 7.38 -9.59
N TYR A 242 23.97 6.60 -8.94
CA TYR A 242 22.94 7.15 -8.05
C TYR A 242 23.52 7.44 -6.66
N ASP A 243 23.08 8.54 -6.06
CA ASP A 243 23.36 8.86 -4.66
C ASP A 243 22.39 8.11 -3.75
N LEU A 244 21.18 7.89 -4.25
CA LEU A 244 20.07 7.29 -3.52
C LEU A 244 19.29 6.35 -4.43
N ILE A 245 19.02 5.13 -3.96
CA ILE A 245 18.08 4.21 -4.59
C ILE A 245 16.96 3.90 -3.59
N TRP A 246 15.72 4.14 -4.02
CA TRP A 246 14.51 3.75 -3.29
C TRP A 246 13.89 2.51 -3.94
N CYS A 247 13.41 1.55 -3.13
CA CYS A 247 12.74 0.35 -3.60
C CYS A 247 11.69 -0.08 -2.57
N SER A 248 10.41 -0.02 -2.93
CA SER A 248 9.32 -0.34 -2.02
C SER A 248 8.40 -1.42 -2.58
N SER A 249 8.31 -2.55 -1.87
CA SER A 249 7.40 -3.67 -2.21
C SER A 249 7.65 -4.29 -3.60
N VAL A 250 8.90 -4.36 -4.05
CA VAL A 250 9.31 -4.86 -5.37
C VAL A 250 10.01 -6.21 -5.29
N LEU A 251 10.90 -6.41 -4.31
CA LEU A 251 11.82 -7.54 -4.30
C LEU A 251 11.15 -8.93 -4.24
N HIS A 252 9.91 -9.01 -3.80
CA HIS A 252 9.14 -10.26 -3.86
C HIS A 252 8.64 -10.61 -5.27
N PHE A 253 8.80 -9.71 -6.25
CA PHE A 253 8.45 -9.99 -7.65
C PHE A 253 9.64 -10.51 -8.47
N VAL A 254 10.88 -10.26 -8.04
CA VAL A 254 12.06 -10.69 -8.78
C VAL A 254 12.36 -12.18 -8.56
N PRO A 255 12.72 -12.92 -9.60
CA PRO A 255 13.08 -14.34 -9.49
C PRO A 255 14.36 -14.57 -8.68
N ASP A 256 15.41 -13.78 -8.92
CA ASP A 256 16.69 -13.81 -8.19
C ASP A 256 16.92 -12.51 -7.43
N MET A 257 16.48 -12.50 -6.18
CA MET A 257 16.64 -11.35 -5.28
C MET A 257 18.12 -11.01 -5.07
N ALA A 258 19.02 -12.00 -5.02
CA ALA A 258 20.44 -11.74 -4.80
C ALA A 258 21.08 -11.06 -6.02
N ALA A 259 20.70 -11.44 -7.24
CA ALA A 259 21.14 -10.76 -8.46
C ALA A 259 20.61 -9.32 -8.50
N ALA A 260 19.33 -9.10 -8.18
CA ALA A 260 18.76 -7.76 -8.11
C ALA A 260 19.47 -6.88 -7.07
N LEU A 261 19.75 -7.40 -5.86
CA LEU A 261 20.48 -6.66 -4.84
C LEU A 261 21.92 -6.31 -5.27
N ARG A 262 22.63 -7.20 -5.98
CA ARG A 262 23.95 -6.89 -6.56
C ARG A 262 23.86 -5.83 -7.66
N LYS A 263 22.86 -5.89 -8.53
CA LYS A 263 22.61 -4.89 -9.58
C LYS A 263 22.36 -3.51 -8.96
N ILE A 264 21.49 -3.43 -7.94
CA ILE A 264 21.21 -2.20 -7.19
C ILE A 264 22.48 -1.66 -6.51
N HIS A 265 23.27 -2.54 -5.89
CA HIS A 265 24.54 -2.15 -5.26
C HIS A 265 25.53 -1.53 -6.28
N ALA A 266 25.66 -2.16 -7.46
CA ALA A 266 26.56 -1.68 -8.51
C ALA A 266 26.10 -0.35 -9.14
N ALA A 267 24.82 -0.04 -9.08
CA ALA A 267 24.25 1.21 -9.60
C ALA A 267 24.50 2.42 -8.70
N LEU A 268 24.84 2.22 -7.43
CA LEU A 268 25.16 3.29 -6.49
C LEU A 268 26.56 3.83 -6.65
N LYS A 269 26.74 5.12 -6.35
CA LYS A 269 28.06 5.71 -6.10
C LYS A 269 28.68 5.15 -4.82
N PRO A 270 30.02 5.23 -4.67
CA PRO A 270 30.66 4.99 -3.37
C PRO A 270 30.02 5.88 -2.28
N GLY A 271 29.59 5.28 -1.17
CA GLY A 271 28.87 5.96 -0.09
C GLY A 271 27.39 6.24 -0.39
N GLY A 272 26.88 5.81 -1.52
CA GLY A 272 25.45 5.90 -1.86
C GLY A 272 24.56 5.08 -0.94
N VAL A 273 23.29 5.43 -0.89
CA VAL A 273 22.32 4.87 0.04
C VAL A 273 21.23 4.11 -0.70
N PHE A 274 20.95 2.90 -0.27
CA PHE A 274 19.78 2.12 -0.67
C PHE A 274 18.75 2.12 0.45
N VAL A 275 17.54 2.49 0.15
CA VAL A 275 16.38 2.39 1.04
C VAL A 275 15.44 1.34 0.48
N CYS A 276 15.23 0.28 1.22
CA CYS A 276 14.27 -0.76 0.88
C CYS A 276 13.15 -0.81 1.91
N VAL A 277 11.91 -0.75 1.42
CA VAL A 277 10.71 -0.91 2.26
C VAL A 277 10.00 -2.17 1.83
N GLN A 278 9.98 -3.19 2.70
CA GLN A 278 9.49 -4.51 2.36
C GLN A 278 8.77 -5.16 3.53
N ALA A 279 7.63 -5.82 3.26
CA ALA A 279 7.03 -6.66 4.27
C ALA A 279 7.88 -7.91 4.50
N GLU A 280 8.12 -8.24 5.75
CA GLU A 280 8.77 -9.49 6.19
C GLU A 280 7.87 -10.23 7.18
N ILE A 281 7.91 -11.55 7.15
CA ILE A 281 7.13 -12.39 8.05
C ILE A 281 7.80 -12.39 9.43
N ALA A 282 7.12 -11.80 10.40
CA ALA A 282 7.58 -11.76 11.79
C ALA A 282 7.62 -13.15 12.43
N PRO A 283 8.50 -13.39 13.43
CA PRO A 283 8.57 -14.66 14.14
C PRO A 283 7.38 -14.89 15.08
N ALA A 284 6.79 -13.82 15.62
CA ALA A 284 5.63 -13.92 16.51
C ALA A 284 4.33 -14.12 15.71
N PRO A 285 3.46 -15.08 16.10
CA PRO A 285 2.23 -15.36 15.38
C PRO A 285 1.30 -14.17 15.22
N VAL A 286 1.17 -13.32 16.24
CA VAL A 286 0.30 -12.13 16.22
C VAL A 286 0.73 -11.11 15.19
N ASP A 287 2.02 -10.94 14.98
CA ASP A 287 2.56 -10.01 13.98
C ASP A 287 2.56 -10.66 12.58
N ALA A 288 2.89 -11.96 12.51
CA ALA A 288 2.81 -12.72 11.27
C ALA A 288 1.38 -12.74 10.69
N ALA A 289 0.36 -12.76 11.55
CA ALA A 289 -1.05 -12.73 11.15
C ALA A 289 -1.44 -11.45 10.37
N ARG A 290 -0.67 -10.38 10.46
CA ARG A 290 -0.88 -9.15 9.69
C ARG A 290 -0.28 -9.22 8.28
N VAL A 291 0.76 -10.03 8.09
CA VAL A 291 1.51 -10.14 6.82
C VAL A 291 1.05 -11.35 6.01
N LEU A 292 0.94 -12.51 6.66
CA LEU A 292 0.70 -13.79 5.99
C LEU A 292 -0.58 -13.82 5.14
N PRO A 293 -1.75 -13.35 5.60
CA PRO A 293 -2.97 -13.41 4.79
C PRO A 293 -2.85 -12.65 3.47
N TYR A 294 -2.16 -11.51 3.50
CA TYR A 294 -1.97 -10.68 2.32
C TYR A 294 -0.95 -11.28 1.33
N TYR A 295 0.16 -11.85 1.83
CA TYR A 295 1.23 -12.39 1.00
C TYR A 295 1.10 -13.89 0.71
N LEU A 296 0.08 -14.58 1.24
CA LEU A 296 -0.14 -16.00 0.98
C LEU A 296 -0.32 -16.33 -0.51
N PRO A 297 -1.09 -15.54 -1.31
CA PRO A 297 -1.19 -15.73 -2.76
C PRO A 297 0.17 -15.69 -3.45
N MET A 298 1.01 -14.73 -3.11
CA MET A 298 2.36 -14.57 -3.66
C MET A 298 3.24 -15.77 -3.35
N ARG A 299 3.19 -16.26 -2.10
CA ARG A 299 3.97 -17.44 -1.68
C ARG A 299 3.49 -18.72 -2.37
N MET A 300 2.20 -18.87 -2.57
CA MET A 300 1.64 -20.00 -3.33
C MET A 300 1.97 -19.94 -4.83
N LEU A 301 2.29 -18.75 -5.35
CA LEU A 301 2.86 -18.55 -6.69
C LEU A 301 4.38 -18.84 -6.74
N GLY A 302 5.00 -19.25 -5.63
CA GLY A 302 6.44 -19.51 -5.53
C GLY A 302 7.30 -18.26 -5.38
N ARG A 303 6.71 -17.09 -5.09
CA ARG A 303 7.46 -15.85 -4.88
C ARG A 303 8.06 -15.80 -3.47
N THR A 304 9.21 -15.14 -3.34
CA THR A 304 9.93 -15.04 -2.07
C THR A 304 9.38 -13.87 -1.24
N VAL A 305 8.77 -14.19 -0.10
CA VAL A 305 8.47 -13.23 0.97
C VAL A 305 9.38 -13.59 2.15
N THR A 306 10.33 -12.72 2.45
CA THR A 306 11.37 -12.98 3.45
C THR A 306 10.82 -13.05 4.88
N ARG A 307 11.52 -13.76 5.74
CA ARG A 307 11.32 -13.70 7.19
C ARG A 307 12.06 -12.49 7.76
N GLN A 308 11.58 -11.96 8.85
CA GLN A 308 12.17 -10.78 9.50
C GLN A 308 13.67 -10.98 9.76
N GLY A 309 14.46 -10.04 9.24
CA GLY A 309 15.92 -10.07 9.29
C GLY A 309 16.59 -10.82 8.15
N GLU A 310 15.86 -11.62 7.37
CA GLU A 310 16.42 -12.34 6.24
C GLU A 310 16.89 -11.40 5.12
N LEU A 311 16.12 -10.35 4.83
CA LEU A 311 16.52 -9.38 3.81
C LEU A 311 17.77 -8.61 4.22
N ALA A 312 17.89 -8.23 5.50
CA ALA A 312 19.11 -7.60 6.01
C ALA A 312 20.35 -8.52 5.87
N GLN A 313 20.17 -9.83 6.09
CA GLN A 313 21.24 -10.79 5.89
C GLN A 313 21.60 -10.92 4.40
N ARG A 314 20.61 -11.01 3.51
CA ARG A 314 20.83 -11.06 2.05
C ARG A 314 21.56 -9.81 1.54
N LEU A 315 21.27 -8.63 2.09
CA LEU A 315 22.04 -7.42 1.80
C LEU A 315 23.51 -7.60 2.17
N ARG A 316 23.83 -8.03 3.39
CA ARG A 316 25.22 -8.27 3.82
C ARG A 316 25.93 -9.28 2.93
N ASP A 317 25.27 -10.37 2.57
CA ASP A 317 25.82 -11.44 1.72
C ASP A 317 26.08 -10.96 0.27
N THR A 318 25.44 -9.85 -0.15
CA THR A 318 25.61 -9.25 -1.48
C THR A 318 26.53 -8.02 -1.49
N GLY A 319 27.26 -7.78 -0.40
CA GLY A 319 28.35 -6.79 -0.35
C GLY A 319 28.05 -5.48 0.36
N TRP A 320 26.84 -5.31 0.91
CA TRP A 320 26.47 -4.09 1.65
C TRP A 320 27.15 -4.04 3.02
N ARG A 321 27.78 -2.91 3.34
CA ARG A 321 28.63 -2.79 4.54
C ARG A 321 27.87 -2.37 5.79
N GLN A 322 26.93 -1.44 5.65
CA GLN A 322 26.12 -0.93 6.75
C GLN A 322 24.66 -1.20 6.41
N VAL A 323 23.97 -1.98 7.23
CA VAL A 323 22.57 -2.33 7.05
C VAL A 323 21.85 -2.07 8.37
N GLU A 324 21.05 -1.01 8.39
CA GLU A 324 20.10 -0.72 9.45
C GLU A 324 18.73 -1.30 9.08
N GLN A 325 18.00 -1.80 10.07
CA GLN A 325 16.65 -2.31 9.90
C GLN A 325 15.76 -1.89 11.06
N TYR A 326 14.55 -1.44 10.75
CA TYR A 326 13.51 -1.16 11.76
C TYR A 326 12.12 -1.41 11.19
N GLY A 327 11.16 -1.69 12.08
CA GLY A 327 9.75 -1.82 11.71
C GLY A 327 9.07 -0.47 11.53
N ALA A 328 8.21 -0.34 10.53
CA ALA A 328 7.34 0.81 10.30
C ALA A 328 5.89 0.36 10.13
N SER A 329 4.97 1.10 10.73
CA SER A 329 3.53 0.82 10.70
C SER A 329 2.72 1.85 9.90
N ASP A 330 3.37 2.86 9.38
CA ASP A 330 2.80 3.98 8.63
C ASP A 330 2.83 3.79 7.11
N PHE A 331 3.17 2.59 6.63
CA PHE A 331 3.01 2.17 5.24
C PHE A 331 1.71 1.38 5.05
N PRO A 332 1.14 1.39 3.82
CA PRO A 332 -0.08 0.63 3.54
C PRO A 332 0.16 -0.89 3.65
N MET A 333 -0.89 -1.61 3.93
CA MET A 333 -1.07 -3.07 3.83
C MET A 333 -0.61 -3.91 5.02
N ALA A 334 0.52 -3.68 5.62
CA ALA A 334 1.01 -4.48 6.75
C ALA A 334 2.16 -3.75 7.43
N PRO A 335 2.53 -4.09 8.64
CA PRO A 335 3.80 -3.60 9.15
C PRO A 335 4.91 -4.04 8.20
N VAL A 336 5.73 -3.07 7.79
CA VAL A 336 6.86 -3.30 6.90
C VAL A 336 8.18 -3.14 7.65
N GLN A 337 9.24 -3.66 7.06
CA GLN A 337 10.60 -3.38 7.47
C GLN A 337 11.19 -2.34 6.55
N VAL A 338 11.78 -1.31 7.13
CA VAL A 338 12.61 -0.34 6.43
C VAL A 338 14.06 -0.74 6.62
N LEU A 339 14.76 -0.93 5.52
CA LEU A 339 16.18 -1.23 5.50
C LEU A 339 16.91 -0.07 4.84
N ILE A 340 17.92 0.46 5.52
CA ILE A 340 18.82 1.49 4.99
C ILE A 340 20.20 0.86 4.89
N ALA A 341 20.69 0.72 3.68
CA ALA A 341 21.97 0.08 3.40
C ALA A 341 22.92 1.03 2.66
N ARG A 342 24.24 0.91 2.93
CA ARG A 342 25.28 1.74 2.31
C ARG A 342 26.34 0.85 1.66
N THR A 343 26.89 1.34 0.54
CA THR A 343 28.01 0.68 -0.18
C THR A 343 29.33 0.82 0.54
#